data_2c647a7914613a9b1fca464528e299a5
#
_entry.id   2c647a7914613a9b1fca464528e299a5
#
_cell.length_a   1.000
_cell.length_b   1.000
_cell.length_c   1.000
_cell.angle_alpha   90.00
_cell.angle_beta   90.00
_cell.angle_gamma   90.00
#
_symmetry.space_group_name_H-M   'P 1'
#
loop_
_entity.id
_entity.type
_entity.pdbx_description
1 polymer ?
#
loop_
_entity_poly.entity_id
_entity_poly.type
_entity_poly.pdbx_seq_one_letter_code
_entity_poly.pdbx_strand_id
1 'polypeptide(L)'
;MMKETFYINIPEGGMEASDEQVEKAIIELKNVLEKKDNEVAGFIVEPLLQGAGGFRVYSPKFLNEAYKLCKEHNVLVIFDEVATGFGRTGKMFAADYCDFVPDIMVLGKALTGGYMGHAATIATTEVFEAFYGGGDKVLMHGPTFMGNPLACVASLKSIELFEKNNVVEKVKNIERIFMEEFKDFTNEKVKDVRIFGAMAAVEVFEYKDVAKAQEYAYDKGVWLRPFGKYLYLMPSY
;
A
#
# COMPACT_ATOMS: atom_id res chain seq x y z
N MET A 1 1.48 9.28 -22.35
CA MET A 1 0.63 8.07 -22.17
C MET A 1 1.54 6.88 -22.18
N MET A 2 1.57 6.08 -21.11
CA MET A 2 2.35 4.85 -21.08
C MET A 2 1.81 3.91 -22.18
N LYS A 3 2.69 3.42 -23.04
CA LYS A 3 2.28 2.59 -24.19
C LYS A 3 2.09 1.13 -23.80
N GLU A 4 2.76 0.68 -22.73
CA GLU A 4 2.77 -0.71 -22.30
C GLU A 4 2.91 -0.79 -20.78
N THR A 5 2.20 -1.74 -20.15
CA THR A 5 2.29 -2.03 -18.72
C THR A 5 2.47 -3.52 -18.55
N PHE A 6 3.47 -3.91 -17.76
CA PHE A 6 3.77 -5.27 -17.40
C PHE A 6 3.33 -5.53 -15.96
N TYR A 7 2.79 -6.70 -15.72
CA TYR A 7 2.38 -7.12 -14.39
C TYR A 7 3.27 -8.25 -13.92
N ILE A 8 3.68 -8.20 -12.68
CA ILE A 8 4.40 -9.26 -11.99
C ILE A 8 3.65 -9.67 -10.73
N ASN A 9 3.86 -10.90 -10.28
CA ASN A 9 3.28 -11.37 -9.04
C ASN A 9 4.13 -10.95 -7.86
N ILE A 10 3.47 -10.63 -6.73
CA ILE A 10 4.14 -10.50 -5.45
C ILE A 10 4.40 -11.91 -4.87
N PRO A 11 5.39 -12.08 -3.96
CA PRO A 11 5.64 -13.36 -3.34
C PRO A 11 4.43 -13.85 -2.54
N GLU A 12 4.22 -15.15 -2.53
CA GLU A 12 3.32 -15.83 -1.60
C GLU A 12 3.97 -15.94 -0.21
N GLY A 13 3.18 -16.34 0.81
CA GLY A 13 3.71 -16.55 2.17
C GLY A 13 3.64 -15.34 3.10
N GLY A 14 3.07 -14.22 2.66
CA GLY A 14 2.86 -13.05 3.51
C GLY A 14 4.18 -12.40 3.97
N MET A 15 4.19 -11.89 5.20
CA MET A 15 5.39 -11.28 5.81
C MET A 15 6.51 -12.30 6.04
N GLU A 16 6.16 -13.59 6.22
CA GLU A 16 7.07 -14.70 6.48
C GLU A 16 7.47 -15.47 5.22
N ALA A 17 7.30 -14.86 4.04
CA ALA A 17 7.66 -15.46 2.76
C ALA A 17 9.10 -16.02 2.80
N SER A 18 9.27 -17.27 2.37
CA SER A 18 10.58 -17.90 2.27
C SER A 18 11.45 -17.24 1.20
N ASP A 19 12.75 -17.41 1.30
CA ASP A 19 13.68 -16.88 0.31
C ASP A 19 13.36 -17.41 -1.10
N GLU A 20 12.94 -18.67 -1.23
CA GLU A 20 12.49 -19.28 -2.50
C GLU A 20 11.25 -18.58 -3.08
N GLN A 21 10.27 -18.24 -2.23
CA GLN A 21 9.07 -17.52 -2.67
C GLN A 21 9.39 -16.10 -3.13
N VAL A 22 10.30 -15.43 -2.45
CA VAL A 22 10.81 -14.10 -2.84
C VAL A 22 11.57 -14.19 -4.15
N GLU A 23 12.51 -15.15 -4.28
CA GLU A 23 13.33 -15.35 -5.46
C GLU A 23 12.47 -15.59 -6.71
N LYS A 24 11.41 -16.40 -6.60
CA LYS A 24 10.48 -16.65 -7.70
C LYS A 24 9.85 -15.36 -8.24
N ALA A 25 9.42 -14.46 -7.36
CA ALA A 25 8.85 -13.17 -7.77
C ALA A 25 9.92 -12.23 -8.35
N ILE A 26 11.13 -12.25 -7.82
CA ILE A 26 12.28 -11.48 -8.34
C ILE A 26 12.70 -11.96 -9.73
N ILE A 27 12.70 -13.27 -9.99
CA ILE A 27 12.97 -13.83 -11.33
C ILE A 27 11.94 -13.31 -12.34
N GLU A 28 10.66 -13.20 -11.95
CA GLU A 28 9.63 -12.65 -12.83
C GLU A 28 9.90 -11.19 -13.19
N LEU A 29 10.24 -10.36 -12.21
CA LEU A 29 10.64 -8.96 -12.43
C LEU A 29 11.90 -8.89 -13.32
N LYS A 30 12.92 -9.67 -13.02
CA LYS A 30 14.16 -9.73 -13.79
C LYS A 30 13.91 -10.06 -15.25
N ASN A 31 13.07 -11.06 -15.51
CA ASN A 31 12.69 -11.45 -16.89
C ASN A 31 12.01 -10.30 -17.65
N VAL A 32 11.20 -9.47 -16.98
CA VAL A 32 10.58 -8.29 -17.60
C VAL A 32 11.67 -7.25 -17.92
N LEU A 33 12.52 -6.92 -16.96
CA LEU A 33 13.55 -5.90 -17.12
C LEU A 33 14.58 -6.27 -18.21
N GLU A 34 15.04 -7.53 -18.25
CA GLU A 34 15.98 -8.01 -19.27
C GLU A 34 15.37 -8.04 -20.68
N LYS A 35 14.11 -8.46 -20.82
CA LYS A 35 13.44 -8.51 -22.13
C LYS A 35 13.06 -7.14 -22.68
N LYS A 36 12.91 -6.16 -21.77
CA LYS A 36 12.47 -4.80 -22.06
C LYS A 36 13.53 -3.76 -21.63
N ASP A 37 14.78 -4.12 -21.80
CA ASP A 37 15.89 -3.25 -21.45
C ASP A 37 15.72 -1.86 -22.08
N ASN A 38 15.88 -0.84 -21.24
CA ASN A 38 15.66 0.59 -21.59
C ASN A 38 14.22 0.97 -22.02
N GLU A 39 13.22 0.08 -21.93
CA GLU A 39 11.82 0.41 -22.21
C GLU A 39 11.00 0.64 -20.94
N VAL A 40 11.44 0.12 -19.77
CA VAL A 40 10.76 0.23 -18.48
C VAL A 40 11.24 1.49 -17.75
N ALA A 41 10.34 2.45 -17.54
CA ALA A 41 10.68 3.70 -16.86
C ALA A 41 10.52 3.62 -15.33
N GLY A 42 9.59 2.80 -14.82
CA GLY A 42 9.31 2.70 -13.40
C GLY A 42 8.63 1.41 -13.00
N PHE A 43 8.88 1.01 -11.76
CA PHE A 43 8.21 -0.07 -11.06
C PHE A 43 7.34 0.53 -9.97
N ILE A 44 6.00 0.41 -10.11
CA ILE A 44 5.03 0.92 -9.14
C ILE A 44 4.43 -0.22 -8.33
N VAL A 45 4.34 -0.03 -7.01
CA VAL A 45 3.79 -1.04 -6.10
C VAL A 45 3.16 -0.40 -4.86
N GLU A 46 2.04 -0.97 -4.37
CA GLU A 46 1.56 -0.73 -3.01
C GLU A 46 2.48 -1.50 -2.04
N PRO A 47 3.29 -0.83 -1.19
CA PRO A 47 4.30 -1.53 -0.39
C PRO A 47 3.66 -2.36 0.73
N LEU A 48 4.07 -3.63 0.84
CA LEU A 48 3.73 -4.63 1.86
C LEU A 48 2.27 -5.07 1.91
N LEU A 49 1.31 -4.23 1.51
CA LEU A 49 -0.11 -4.52 1.56
C LEU A 49 -0.78 -4.01 0.29
N GLN A 50 -1.25 -4.90 -0.56
CA GLN A 50 -2.09 -4.56 -1.69
C GLN A 50 -3.55 -4.45 -1.24
N GLY A 51 -4.17 -3.29 -1.38
CA GLY A 51 -5.58 -3.09 -1.01
C GLY A 51 -6.53 -3.74 -2.01
N ALA A 52 -6.78 -3.08 -3.14
CA ALA A 52 -7.68 -3.57 -4.18
C ALA A 52 -7.23 -4.88 -4.85
N GLY A 53 -5.96 -5.23 -4.74
CA GLY A 53 -5.38 -6.50 -5.18
C GLY A 53 -5.78 -7.71 -4.33
N GLY A 54 -6.66 -7.54 -3.33
CA GLY A 54 -7.18 -8.62 -2.50
C GLY A 54 -6.57 -8.68 -1.10
N PHE A 55 -6.19 -7.56 -0.54
CA PHE A 55 -5.61 -7.46 0.80
C PHE A 55 -4.40 -8.38 1.00
N ARG A 56 -3.61 -8.54 -0.06
CA ARG A 56 -2.44 -9.41 -0.02
C ARG A 56 -1.30 -8.73 0.71
N VAL A 57 -0.80 -9.42 1.74
CA VAL A 57 0.38 -9.00 2.51
C VAL A 57 1.60 -9.74 1.98
N TYR A 58 2.77 -9.10 1.96
CA TYR A 58 4.00 -9.72 1.48
C TYR A 58 5.25 -9.11 2.14
N SER A 59 6.35 -9.85 2.07
CA SER A 59 7.58 -9.55 2.80
C SER A 59 8.33 -8.32 2.26
N PRO A 60 8.90 -7.48 3.12
CA PRO A 60 9.80 -6.39 2.72
C PRO A 60 11.07 -6.89 2.02
N LYS A 61 11.48 -8.15 2.20
CA LYS A 61 12.60 -8.75 1.47
C LYS A 61 12.43 -8.62 -0.05
N PHE A 62 11.21 -8.85 -0.54
CA PHE A 62 10.90 -8.69 -1.96
C PHE A 62 11.15 -7.26 -2.45
N LEU A 63 10.70 -6.26 -1.69
CA LEU A 63 10.88 -4.85 -2.06
C LEU A 63 12.37 -4.46 -2.05
N ASN A 64 13.14 -4.94 -1.07
CA ASN A 64 14.57 -4.68 -0.99
C ASN A 64 15.33 -5.26 -2.20
N GLU A 65 15.02 -6.49 -2.61
CA GLU A 65 15.64 -7.11 -3.78
C GLU A 65 15.13 -6.50 -5.09
N ALA A 66 13.84 -6.21 -5.20
CA ALA A 66 13.26 -5.53 -6.35
C ALA A 66 13.87 -4.13 -6.56
N TYR A 67 14.11 -3.38 -5.48
CA TYR A 67 14.77 -2.08 -5.54
C TYR A 67 16.18 -2.19 -6.13
N LYS A 68 17.00 -3.11 -5.63
CA LYS A 68 18.37 -3.34 -6.14
C LYS A 68 18.34 -3.63 -7.63
N LEU A 69 17.50 -4.57 -8.03
CA LEU A 69 17.34 -4.98 -9.42
C LEU A 69 16.85 -3.81 -10.32
N CYS A 70 15.89 -3.02 -9.86
CA CYS A 70 15.43 -1.83 -10.58
C CYS A 70 16.56 -0.82 -10.76
N LYS A 71 17.40 -0.61 -9.74
CA LYS A 71 18.56 0.31 -9.84
C LYS A 71 19.62 -0.17 -10.83
N GLU A 72 19.87 -1.47 -10.92
CA GLU A 72 20.78 -2.06 -11.92
C GLU A 72 20.31 -1.77 -13.37
N HIS A 73 19.00 -1.64 -13.57
CA HIS A 73 18.39 -1.36 -14.88
C HIS A 73 17.96 0.11 -15.08
N ASN A 74 18.35 1.04 -14.20
CA ASN A 74 17.94 2.45 -14.22
C ASN A 74 16.41 2.67 -14.19
N VAL A 75 15.68 1.82 -13.48
CA VAL A 75 14.23 1.89 -13.31
C VAL A 75 13.88 2.56 -12.00
N LEU A 76 13.00 3.56 -12.03
CA LEU A 76 12.53 4.26 -10.83
C LEU A 76 11.59 3.38 -10.02
N VAL A 77 11.73 3.39 -8.70
CA VAL A 77 10.82 2.68 -7.79
C VAL A 77 9.80 3.64 -7.19
N ILE A 78 8.53 3.34 -7.38
CA ILE A 78 7.40 4.19 -6.99
C ILE A 78 6.55 3.43 -5.95
N PHE A 79 6.46 3.96 -4.75
CA PHE A 79 5.58 3.42 -3.71
C PHE A 79 4.24 4.14 -3.71
N ASP A 80 3.17 3.38 -3.91
CA ASP A 80 1.80 3.85 -3.68
C ASP A 80 1.44 3.62 -2.20
N GLU A 81 1.68 4.64 -1.39
CA GLU A 81 1.37 4.68 0.05
C GLU A 81 -0.01 5.28 0.34
N VAL A 82 -0.85 5.43 -0.68
CA VAL A 82 -2.20 6.01 -0.50
C VAL A 82 -3.05 5.23 0.49
N ALA A 83 -2.88 3.90 0.55
CA ALA A 83 -3.59 3.05 1.51
C ALA A 83 -2.74 2.62 2.71
N THR A 84 -1.44 2.50 2.54
CA THR A 84 -0.51 1.94 3.53
C THR A 84 0.08 2.99 4.46
N GLY A 85 0.15 4.24 4.02
CA GLY A 85 0.72 5.34 4.79
C GLY A 85 -0.08 5.75 6.02
N PHE A 86 0.54 6.62 6.82
CA PHE A 86 -0.03 7.22 8.03
C PHE A 86 -0.51 6.18 9.05
N GLY A 87 0.36 5.22 9.34
CA GLY A 87 0.16 4.29 10.45
C GLY A 87 -0.55 2.99 10.10
N ARG A 88 -1.18 2.85 8.93
CA ARG A 88 -2.02 1.68 8.61
C ARG A 88 -1.31 0.34 8.81
N THR A 89 -0.03 0.27 8.52
CA THR A 89 0.81 -0.93 8.62
C THR A 89 1.52 -1.11 9.97
N GLY A 90 1.33 -0.17 10.93
CA GLY A 90 2.04 -0.20 12.21
C GLY A 90 3.33 0.62 12.26
N LYS A 91 3.72 1.25 11.15
CA LYS A 91 4.75 2.31 11.07
C LYS A 91 4.16 3.53 10.37
N MET A 92 4.85 4.69 10.39
CA MET A 92 4.36 5.90 9.71
C MET A 92 4.08 5.62 8.25
N PHE A 93 5.03 5.00 7.57
CA PHE A 93 4.91 4.53 6.18
C PHE A 93 5.31 3.06 6.06
N ALA A 94 4.75 2.35 5.08
CA ALA A 94 5.18 0.99 4.79
C ALA A 94 6.63 0.95 4.29
N ALA A 95 7.10 2.02 3.66
CA ALA A 95 8.51 2.23 3.31
C ALA A 95 9.47 2.06 4.50
N ASP A 96 9.03 2.37 5.73
CA ASP A 96 9.86 2.24 6.95
C ASP A 96 10.22 0.78 7.31
N TYR A 97 9.65 -0.20 6.63
CA TYR A 97 10.02 -1.62 6.74
C TYR A 97 11.13 -2.02 5.76
N CYS A 98 11.47 -1.16 4.79
CA CYS A 98 12.47 -1.41 3.78
C CYS A 98 13.82 -0.79 4.16
N ASP A 99 14.89 -1.29 3.54
CA ASP A 99 16.27 -0.82 3.76
C ASP A 99 16.66 0.33 2.80
N PHE A 100 15.68 0.91 2.10
CA PHE A 100 15.90 1.96 1.11
C PHE A 100 14.76 3.00 1.13
N VAL A 101 14.98 4.11 0.45
CA VAL A 101 13.96 5.13 0.19
C VAL A 101 13.55 5.02 -1.28
N PRO A 102 12.23 4.92 -1.60
CA PRO A 102 11.77 4.88 -2.99
C PRO A 102 12.06 6.21 -3.71
N ASP A 103 12.17 6.17 -5.03
CA ASP A 103 12.43 7.38 -5.83
C ASP A 103 11.21 8.32 -5.83
N ILE A 104 10.02 7.74 -5.80
CA ILE A 104 8.75 8.47 -5.75
C ILE A 104 7.84 7.79 -4.73
N MET A 105 7.13 8.60 -3.94
CA MET A 105 6.12 8.14 -2.98
C MET A 105 4.82 8.91 -3.21
N VAL A 106 3.72 8.18 -3.36
CA VAL A 106 2.37 8.75 -3.53
C VAL A 106 1.59 8.63 -2.23
N LEU A 107 1.09 9.75 -1.72
CA LEU A 107 0.34 9.87 -0.47
C LEU A 107 -1.09 10.36 -0.71
N GLY A 108 -2.04 9.89 0.10
CA GLY A 108 -3.43 10.31 0.01
C GLY A 108 -4.25 9.83 1.21
N LYS A 109 -5.55 9.70 1.04
CA LYS A 109 -6.50 9.19 2.07
C LYS A 109 -6.25 9.78 3.47
N ALA A 110 -5.51 9.07 4.33
CA ALA A 110 -5.24 9.47 5.71
C ALA A 110 -4.38 10.75 5.83
N LEU A 111 -3.79 11.23 4.74
CA LEU A 111 -3.04 12.49 4.69
C LEU A 111 -3.83 13.66 5.28
N THR A 112 -5.15 13.69 5.09
CA THR A 112 -6.04 14.75 5.64
C THR A 112 -6.90 14.27 6.80
N GLY A 113 -6.67 13.06 7.32
CA GLY A 113 -7.57 12.46 8.33
C GLY A 113 -9.01 12.25 7.84
N GLY A 114 -9.24 12.24 6.52
CA GLY A 114 -10.57 12.07 5.92
C GLY A 114 -11.41 13.34 5.80
N TYR A 115 -10.89 14.50 6.20
CA TYR A 115 -11.65 15.77 6.18
C TYR A 115 -11.81 16.34 4.77
N MET A 116 -10.88 16.09 3.87
CA MET A 116 -11.01 16.52 2.46
C MET A 116 -10.13 15.71 1.53
N GLY A 117 -10.48 15.73 0.24
CA GLY A 117 -9.67 15.11 -0.80
C GLY A 117 -8.36 15.86 -1.00
N HIS A 118 -7.24 15.19 -0.75
CA HIS A 118 -5.91 15.70 -1.01
C HIS A 118 -4.95 14.55 -1.26
N ALA A 119 -3.95 14.79 -2.08
CA ALA A 119 -2.88 13.85 -2.35
C ALA A 119 -1.57 14.60 -2.51
N ALA A 120 -0.46 13.91 -2.27
CA ALA A 120 0.88 14.44 -2.49
C ALA A 120 1.72 13.40 -3.20
N THR A 121 2.57 13.83 -4.12
CA THR A 121 3.63 13.03 -4.71
C THR A 121 4.95 13.61 -4.24
N ILE A 122 5.72 12.81 -3.52
CA ILE A 122 7.04 13.15 -3.03
C ILE A 122 8.04 12.45 -3.93
N ALA A 123 9.11 13.14 -4.32
CA ALA A 123 10.15 12.59 -5.17
C ALA A 123 11.54 12.94 -4.61
N THR A 124 12.54 12.15 -4.96
CA THR A 124 13.94 12.46 -4.69
C THR A 124 14.39 13.69 -5.45
N THR A 125 15.47 14.32 -5.00
CA THR A 125 16.08 15.47 -5.69
C THR A 125 16.45 15.11 -7.13
N GLU A 126 16.97 13.90 -7.37
CA GLU A 126 17.31 13.43 -8.72
C GLU A 126 16.11 13.46 -9.68
N VAL A 127 14.96 12.93 -9.23
CA VAL A 127 13.72 12.98 -10.02
C VAL A 127 13.26 14.42 -10.25
N PHE A 128 13.31 15.28 -9.22
CA PHE A 128 12.94 16.68 -9.32
C PHE A 128 13.82 17.44 -10.31
N GLU A 129 15.14 17.25 -10.26
CA GLU A 129 16.11 17.96 -11.12
C GLU A 129 15.95 17.60 -12.59
N ALA A 130 15.42 16.41 -12.92
CA ALA A 130 15.11 16.06 -14.31
C ALA A 130 14.08 17.00 -14.95
N PHE A 131 13.21 17.62 -14.15
CA PHE A 131 12.19 18.57 -14.57
C PHE A 131 12.58 20.03 -14.32
N TYR A 132 13.76 20.28 -13.74
CA TYR A 132 14.22 21.62 -13.41
C TYR A 132 15.02 22.24 -14.56
N GLY A 133 14.83 23.54 -14.81
CA GLY A 133 15.61 24.29 -15.81
C GLY A 133 14.82 24.88 -16.97
N GLY A 134 13.50 24.70 -16.98
CA GLY A 134 12.60 25.32 -17.96
C GLY A 134 12.62 24.66 -19.35
N GLY A 135 11.92 25.23 -20.29
CA GLY A 135 11.82 24.75 -21.66
C GLY A 135 11.05 23.40 -21.75
N ASP A 136 11.64 22.46 -22.44
CA ASP A 136 11.09 21.11 -22.66
C ASP A 136 11.16 20.19 -21.42
N LYS A 137 11.87 20.62 -20.38
CA LYS A 137 11.98 19.87 -19.12
C LYS A 137 10.81 20.10 -18.15
N VAL A 138 10.00 21.13 -18.37
CA VAL A 138 8.92 21.48 -17.45
C VAL A 138 7.86 20.35 -17.38
N LEU A 139 7.57 19.87 -16.18
CA LEU A 139 6.44 18.97 -15.95
C LEU A 139 5.12 19.74 -16.09
N MET A 140 4.53 19.67 -17.29
CA MET A 140 3.26 20.34 -17.63
C MET A 140 2.05 19.55 -17.05
N HIS A 141 2.08 19.33 -15.74
CA HIS A 141 1.00 18.65 -15.01
C HIS A 141 0.71 19.36 -13.69
N GLY A 142 -0.56 19.66 -13.46
CA GLY A 142 -1.04 20.25 -12.22
C GLY A 142 -2.51 20.62 -12.31
N PRO A 143 -3.38 20.09 -11.43
CA PRO A 143 -4.77 20.55 -11.34
C PRO A 143 -4.82 22.04 -10.94
N THR A 144 -5.84 22.76 -11.38
CA THR A 144 -6.03 24.20 -11.08
C THR A 144 -5.98 24.52 -9.58
N PHE A 145 -6.49 23.61 -8.73
CA PHE A 145 -6.51 23.76 -7.28
C PHE A 145 -5.37 23.01 -6.58
N MET A 146 -4.28 22.69 -7.27
CA MET A 146 -3.08 22.15 -6.67
C MET A 146 -2.51 23.11 -5.62
N GLY A 147 -2.03 22.57 -4.49
CA GLY A 147 -1.53 23.39 -3.38
C GLY A 147 -2.63 24.17 -2.63
N ASN A 148 -3.88 23.69 -2.69
CA ASN A 148 -4.99 24.30 -1.96
C ASN A 148 -4.64 24.52 -0.48
N PRO A 149 -4.62 25.78 0.02
CA PRO A 149 -4.19 26.09 1.38
C PRO A 149 -5.00 25.38 2.46
N LEU A 150 -6.31 25.23 2.26
CA LEU A 150 -7.18 24.56 3.22
C LEU A 150 -6.83 23.06 3.35
N ALA A 151 -6.59 22.40 2.22
CA ALA A 151 -6.18 21.00 2.21
C ALA A 151 -4.77 20.82 2.81
N CYS A 152 -3.85 21.74 2.56
CA CYS A 152 -2.52 21.73 3.15
C CYS A 152 -2.59 21.88 4.68
N VAL A 153 -3.40 22.82 5.19
CA VAL A 153 -3.60 23.00 6.64
C VAL A 153 -4.25 21.77 7.27
N ALA A 154 -5.25 21.16 6.63
CA ALA A 154 -5.86 19.92 7.09
C ALA A 154 -4.83 18.77 7.17
N SER A 155 -3.97 18.65 6.17
CA SER A 155 -2.89 17.65 6.14
C SER A 155 -1.87 17.87 7.26
N LEU A 156 -1.40 19.10 7.45
CA LEU A 156 -0.48 19.46 8.53
C LEU A 156 -1.08 19.13 9.91
N LYS A 157 -2.36 19.48 10.10
CA LYS A 157 -3.05 19.18 11.36
C LYS A 157 -3.27 17.68 11.57
N SER A 158 -3.54 16.93 10.51
CA SER A 158 -3.64 15.46 10.57
C SER A 158 -2.31 14.84 11.03
N ILE A 159 -1.18 15.29 10.47
CA ILE A 159 0.16 14.80 10.86
C ILE A 159 0.47 15.16 12.32
N GLU A 160 0.21 16.40 12.75
CA GLU A 160 0.39 16.83 14.14
C GLU A 160 -0.42 15.95 15.11
N LEU A 161 -1.69 15.66 14.77
CA LEU A 161 -2.54 14.80 15.60
C LEU A 161 -2.09 13.34 15.60
N PHE A 162 -1.57 12.86 14.49
CA PHE A 162 -0.99 11.54 14.38
C PHE A 162 0.16 11.35 15.38
N GLU A 163 1.10 12.28 15.42
CA GLU A 163 2.23 12.26 16.36
C GLU A 163 1.76 12.44 17.81
N LYS A 164 0.96 13.47 18.08
CA LYS A 164 0.45 13.80 19.41
C LYS A 164 -0.32 12.65 20.06
N ASN A 165 -1.07 11.89 19.27
CA ASN A 165 -1.92 10.81 19.77
C ASN A 165 -1.23 9.44 19.76
N ASN A 166 0.06 9.36 19.47
CA ASN A 166 0.83 8.11 19.37
C ASN A 166 0.11 7.05 18.53
N VAL A 167 -0.32 7.43 17.33
CA VAL A 167 -1.18 6.58 16.49
C VAL A 167 -0.52 5.23 16.17
N VAL A 168 0.79 5.17 15.97
CA VAL A 168 1.52 3.93 15.73
C VAL A 168 1.29 2.91 16.84
N GLU A 169 1.34 3.34 18.10
CA GLU A 169 1.10 2.44 19.25
C GLU A 169 -0.36 1.97 19.31
N LYS A 170 -1.30 2.82 18.96
CA LYS A 170 -2.71 2.40 18.84
C LYS A 170 -2.89 1.35 17.76
N VAL A 171 -2.24 1.51 16.61
CA VAL A 171 -2.29 0.54 15.51
C VAL A 171 -1.70 -0.80 15.92
N LYS A 172 -0.57 -0.82 16.63
CA LYS A 172 -0.01 -2.06 17.18
C LYS A 172 -0.98 -2.77 18.13
N ASN A 173 -1.71 -2.00 18.95
CA ASN A 173 -2.74 -2.58 19.82
C ASN A 173 -3.93 -3.14 19.02
N ILE A 174 -4.36 -2.47 17.95
CA ILE A 174 -5.40 -2.98 17.05
C ILE A 174 -4.95 -4.28 16.40
N GLU A 175 -3.73 -4.35 15.90
CA GLU A 175 -3.14 -5.56 15.31
C GLU A 175 -3.12 -6.72 16.32
N ARG A 176 -2.68 -6.47 17.55
CA ARG A 176 -2.69 -7.46 18.62
C ARG A 176 -4.10 -8.00 18.88
N ILE A 177 -5.10 -7.12 18.97
CA ILE A 177 -6.50 -7.52 19.17
C ILE A 177 -6.96 -8.38 18.00
N PHE A 178 -6.69 -7.98 16.75
CA PHE A 178 -7.04 -8.80 15.59
C PHE A 178 -6.36 -10.16 15.64
N MET A 179 -5.07 -10.23 15.97
CA MET A 179 -4.35 -11.49 16.08
C MET A 179 -4.94 -12.40 17.17
N GLU A 180 -5.35 -11.85 18.31
CA GLU A 180 -5.99 -12.60 19.39
C GLU A 180 -7.37 -13.12 18.98
N GLU A 181 -8.22 -12.28 18.40
CA GLU A 181 -9.60 -12.63 18.01
C GLU A 181 -9.65 -13.65 16.85
N PHE A 182 -8.70 -13.57 15.93
CA PHE A 182 -8.63 -14.47 14.78
C PHE A 182 -7.69 -15.67 14.97
N LYS A 183 -7.00 -15.79 16.11
CA LYS A 183 -5.99 -16.82 16.35
C LYS A 183 -6.44 -18.24 16.03
N ASP A 184 -7.63 -18.61 16.50
CA ASP A 184 -8.21 -19.95 16.34
C ASP A 184 -9.43 -19.94 15.41
N PHE A 185 -9.57 -18.85 14.65
CA PHE A 185 -10.72 -18.69 13.77
C PHE A 185 -10.61 -19.59 12.54
N THR A 186 -11.48 -20.59 12.50
CA THR A 186 -11.62 -21.52 11.37
C THR A 186 -13.08 -21.68 10.98
N ASN A 187 -13.35 -21.74 9.69
CA ASN A 187 -14.68 -21.98 9.17
C ASN A 187 -14.57 -22.59 7.77
N GLU A 188 -15.43 -23.56 7.44
CA GLU A 188 -15.42 -24.25 6.14
C GLU A 188 -15.61 -23.31 4.93
N LYS A 189 -16.17 -22.12 5.14
CA LYS A 189 -16.39 -21.12 4.10
C LYS A 189 -15.24 -20.13 3.97
N VAL A 190 -14.32 -20.12 4.93
CA VAL A 190 -13.18 -19.20 4.96
C VAL A 190 -11.99 -19.87 4.30
N LYS A 191 -11.42 -19.17 3.34
CA LYS A 191 -10.23 -19.59 2.62
C LYS A 191 -8.96 -19.13 3.32
N ASP A 192 -8.95 -17.87 3.79
CA ASP A 192 -7.77 -17.27 4.39
C ASP A 192 -8.14 -16.08 5.29
N VAL A 193 -7.29 -15.80 6.27
CA VAL A 193 -7.37 -14.59 7.13
C VAL A 193 -6.03 -13.90 7.11
N ARG A 194 -6.04 -12.61 6.82
CA ARG A 194 -4.85 -11.77 6.74
C ARG A 194 -4.96 -10.63 7.71
N ILE A 195 -3.92 -10.42 8.49
CA ILE A 195 -3.82 -9.32 9.45
C ILE A 195 -2.48 -8.64 9.23
N PHE A 196 -2.52 -7.30 9.14
CA PHE A 196 -1.32 -6.49 9.10
C PHE A 196 -1.64 -5.06 9.57
N GLY A 197 -1.04 -4.65 10.69
CA GLY A 197 -1.34 -3.37 11.31
C GLY A 197 -2.84 -3.24 11.65
N ALA A 198 -3.44 -2.10 11.32
CA ALA A 198 -4.88 -1.87 11.52
C ALA A 198 -5.72 -2.34 10.31
N MET A 199 -5.37 -3.48 9.72
CA MET A 199 -6.13 -4.15 8.68
C MET A 199 -6.30 -5.63 9.02
N ALA A 200 -7.53 -6.13 8.93
CA ALA A 200 -7.83 -7.56 8.91
C ALA A 200 -8.74 -7.86 7.73
N ALA A 201 -8.48 -8.92 6.99
CA ALA A 201 -9.29 -9.36 5.87
C ALA A 201 -9.54 -10.86 5.93
N VAL A 202 -10.80 -11.25 5.78
CA VAL A 202 -11.25 -12.63 5.69
C VAL A 202 -11.63 -12.91 4.24
N GLU A 203 -10.93 -13.82 3.58
CA GLU A 203 -11.26 -14.28 2.23
C GLU A 203 -12.15 -15.51 2.32
N VAL A 204 -13.29 -15.50 1.63
CA VAL A 204 -14.20 -16.64 1.56
C VAL A 204 -14.12 -17.33 0.19
N PHE A 205 -14.51 -18.62 0.14
CA PHE A 205 -14.55 -19.36 -1.13
C PHE A 205 -15.63 -18.84 -2.06
N GLU A 206 -16.81 -18.48 -1.53
CA GLU A 206 -17.97 -18.12 -2.32
C GLU A 206 -18.48 -16.70 -2.05
N TYR A 207 -18.69 -15.91 -3.10
CA TYR A 207 -19.19 -14.54 -3.00
C TYR A 207 -20.52 -14.42 -2.23
N LYS A 208 -21.42 -15.41 -2.36
CA LYS A 208 -22.72 -15.40 -1.68
C LYS A 208 -22.63 -15.38 -0.14
N ASP A 209 -21.52 -15.86 0.41
CA ASP A 209 -21.33 -15.89 1.87
C ASP A 209 -20.94 -14.50 2.41
N VAL A 210 -20.34 -13.67 1.58
CA VAL A 210 -20.00 -12.26 1.92
C VAL A 210 -21.25 -11.43 2.16
N ALA A 211 -22.26 -11.54 1.27
CA ALA A 211 -23.51 -10.79 1.41
C ALA A 211 -24.26 -11.15 2.70
N LYS A 212 -24.32 -12.44 3.03
CA LYS A 212 -24.96 -12.93 4.28
C LYS A 212 -24.22 -12.44 5.53
N ALA A 213 -22.89 -12.44 5.50
CA ALA A 213 -22.08 -11.96 6.62
C ALA A 213 -22.25 -10.45 6.82
N GLN A 214 -22.39 -9.68 5.73
CA GLN A 214 -22.66 -8.24 5.81
C GLN A 214 -24.03 -7.95 6.41
N GLU A 215 -25.07 -8.66 5.98
CA GLU A 215 -26.44 -8.54 6.51
C GLU A 215 -26.47 -8.85 8.02
N TYR A 216 -25.85 -9.97 8.41
CA TYR A 216 -25.74 -10.34 9.81
C TYR A 216 -24.99 -9.29 10.65
N ALA A 217 -23.89 -8.76 10.15
CA ALA A 217 -23.12 -7.74 10.85
C ALA A 217 -23.93 -6.45 11.02
N TYR A 218 -24.68 -6.06 9.99
CA TYR A 218 -25.57 -4.89 10.05
C TYR A 218 -26.62 -5.04 11.13
N ASP A 219 -27.27 -6.22 11.25
CA ASP A 219 -28.25 -6.52 12.30
C ASP A 219 -27.64 -6.49 13.71
N LYS A 220 -26.33 -6.65 13.83
CA LYS A 220 -25.58 -6.51 15.07
C LYS A 220 -24.99 -5.12 15.30
N GLY A 221 -25.35 -4.14 14.46
CA GLY A 221 -24.88 -2.76 14.57
C GLY A 221 -23.45 -2.54 14.05
N VAL A 222 -22.94 -3.45 13.25
CA VAL A 222 -21.59 -3.36 12.67
C VAL A 222 -21.68 -3.14 11.17
N TRP A 223 -21.08 -2.05 10.70
CA TRP A 223 -20.95 -1.80 9.27
C TRP A 223 -19.70 -2.50 8.71
N LEU A 224 -19.88 -3.52 7.90
CA LEU A 224 -18.82 -4.12 7.09
C LEU A 224 -18.97 -3.67 5.64
N ARG A 225 -17.83 -3.41 5.00
CA ARG A 225 -17.78 -3.10 3.58
C ARG A 225 -17.08 -4.24 2.82
N PRO A 226 -17.84 -5.18 2.25
CA PRO A 226 -17.26 -6.27 1.50
C PRO A 226 -16.67 -5.78 0.17
N PHE A 227 -15.64 -6.49 -0.30
CA PHE A 227 -15.05 -6.28 -1.61
C PHE A 227 -14.79 -7.63 -2.28
N GLY A 228 -15.51 -7.95 -3.33
CA GLY A 228 -15.42 -9.28 -3.94
C GLY A 228 -15.68 -10.39 -2.93
N LYS A 229 -14.74 -11.28 -2.75
CA LYS A 229 -14.79 -12.40 -1.79
C LYS A 229 -14.19 -12.04 -0.41
N TYR A 230 -13.97 -10.77 -0.14
CA TYR A 230 -13.32 -10.29 1.07
C TYR A 230 -14.29 -9.56 1.99
N LEU A 231 -14.28 -9.94 3.26
CA LEU A 231 -14.78 -9.13 4.37
C LEU A 231 -13.57 -8.51 5.06
N TYR A 232 -13.51 -7.19 5.12
CA TYR A 232 -12.35 -6.53 5.69
C TYR A 232 -12.71 -5.52 6.76
N LEU A 233 -11.80 -5.34 7.70
CA LEU A 233 -11.85 -4.41 8.79
C LEU A 233 -10.67 -3.44 8.67
N MET A 234 -10.97 -2.16 8.59
CA MET A 234 -10.00 -1.08 8.60
C MET A 234 -10.52 0.02 9.54
N PRO A 235 -10.47 -0.19 10.86
CA PRO A 235 -10.97 0.76 11.83
C PRO A 235 -10.17 2.07 11.79
N SER A 236 -10.81 3.12 12.34
CA SER A 236 -10.09 4.34 12.74
C SER A 236 -9.20 4.05 13.96
N TYR A 237 -8.17 4.85 14.19
CA TYR A 237 -7.21 4.73 15.29
C TYR A 237 -6.97 6.03 16.06
#